data_7983a06219a1ecbea32353cd99421f4d
#
_entry.id   7983a06219a1ecbea32353cd99421f4d
#
_cell.length_a   1.000
_cell.length_b   1.000
_cell.length_c   1.000
_cell.angle_alpha   90.00
_cell.angle_beta   90.00
_cell.angle_gamma   90.00
#
_symmetry.space_group_name_H-M   'P 1'
#
loop_
_entity.id
_entity.type
_entity.pdbx_description
1 polymer ?
#
loop_
_entity_poly.entity_id
_entity_poly.type
_entity_poly.pdbx_seq_one_letter_code
_entity_poly.pdbx_strand_id
1 'polypeptide(L)'
;VKVYNRESRVREYEGELYSSECRSISYSDGTYGIKNLRTGEITLKGITWMFASEAYTDSLVIYSKNYRRGYFNRFTGEAVIPEQYTHAWIFSEGLAAVVKEDKVGFIDRRGEVVIDFQYPYLKDNDRRVDFVFHEGYCSMYDEEGKCGIINNKGEWVVKPQYDYIQN
;
A
#
# COMPACT_ATOMS: atom_id res chain seq x y z
N VAL A 1 -47.50 -19.32 -5.58
CA VAL A 1 -46.09 -19.72 -5.58
C VAL A 1 -45.27 -18.62 -4.91
N LYS A 2 -44.80 -18.89 -3.68
CA LYS A 2 -43.87 -17.95 -3.01
C LYS A 2 -42.47 -18.25 -3.52
N VAL A 3 -41.94 -17.34 -4.36
CA VAL A 3 -40.56 -17.40 -4.77
C VAL A 3 -39.73 -16.81 -3.61
N TYR A 4 -39.02 -17.66 -2.88
CA TYR A 4 -38.03 -17.21 -1.91
C TYR A 4 -36.73 -16.91 -2.68
N ASN A 5 -36.51 -15.65 -2.98
CA ASN A 5 -35.18 -15.20 -3.35
C ASN A 5 -34.30 -15.32 -2.09
N ARG A 6 -33.49 -16.35 -2.05
CA ARG A 6 -32.34 -16.38 -1.15
C ARG A 6 -31.30 -15.41 -1.74
N GLU A 7 -31.55 -14.13 -1.56
CA GLU A 7 -30.42 -13.21 -1.55
C GLU A 7 -29.56 -13.66 -0.37
N SER A 8 -28.38 -14.16 -0.67
CA SER A 8 -27.37 -14.44 0.34
C SER A 8 -27.02 -13.08 0.95
N ARG A 9 -27.65 -12.75 2.07
CA ARG A 9 -27.33 -11.54 2.81
C ARG A 9 -25.91 -11.65 3.28
N VAL A 10 -25.02 -10.87 2.68
CA VAL A 10 -23.66 -10.68 3.17
C VAL A 10 -23.77 -10.08 4.56
N ARG A 11 -23.22 -10.78 5.56
CA ARG A 11 -23.19 -10.29 6.93
C ARG A 11 -22.02 -9.37 7.13
N GLU A 12 -22.21 -8.33 7.95
CA GLU A 12 -21.20 -7.35 8.33
C GLU A 12 -20.77 -7.59 9.78
N TYR A 13 -19.46 -7.53 10.01
CA TYR A 13 -18.87 -7.62 11.34
C TYR A 13 -17.94 -6.43 11.57
N GLU A 14 -17.99 -5.85 12.76
CA GLU A 14 -17.06 -4.81 13.14
C GLU A 14 -15.65 -5.36 13.22
N GLY A 15 -14.71 -4.70 12.56
CA GLY A 15 -13.30 -5.00 12.58
C GLY A 15 -12.52 -4.09 13.54
N GLU A 16 -11.23 -3.91 13.24
CA GLU A 16 -10.35 -3.09 14.07
C GLU A 16 -10.49 -1.59 13.80
N LEU A 17 -10.17 -0.78 14.80
CA LEU A 17 -10.09 0.67 14.69
C LEU A 17 -8.76 1.07 14.04
N TYR A 18 -8.81 1.89 13.01
CA TYR A 18 -7.65 2.54 12.41
C TYR A 18 -7.39 3.92 13.01
N SER A 19 -8.42 4.53 13.58
CA SER A 19 -8.39 5.76 14.35
C SER A 19 -9.68 5.85 15.20
N SER A 20 -9.84 6.92 15.97
CA SER A 20 -11.10 7.20 16.67
C SER A 20 -12.29 7.43 15.71
N GLU A 21 -12.02 7.71 14.42
CA GLU A 21 -13.04 8.06 13.43
C GLU A 21 -13.15 7.06 12.28
N CYS A 22 -12.39 5.97 12.30
CA CYS A 22 -12.32 5.02 11.19
C CYS A 22 -12.17 3.58 11.67
N ARG A 23 -13.02 2.71 11.14
CA ARG A 23 -13.04 1.27 11.50
C ARG A 23 -13.11 0.42 10.24
N SER A 24 -12.46 -0.75 10.27
CA SER A 24 -12.68 -1.76 9.26
C SER A 24 -13.98 -2.52 9.51
N ILE A 25 -14.59 -2.98 8.44
CA ILE A 25 -15.75 -3.87 8.44
C ILE A 25 -15.33 -5.15 7.73
N SER A 26 -15.62 -6.29 8.35
CA SER A 26 -15.41 -7.60 7.74
C SER A 26 -16.76 -8.10 7.21
N TYR A 27 -16.76 -8.57 5.96
CA TYR A 27 -17.95 -9.13 5.32
C TYR A 27 -17.86 -10.66 5.26
N SER A 28 -19.01 -11.33 5.34
CA SER A 28 -19.09 -12.79 5.31
C SER A 28 -18.64 -13.40 3.97
N ASP A 29 -18.52 -12.61 2.91
CA ASP A 29 -17.98 -13.02 1.61
C ASP A 29 -16.43 -13.04 1.56
N GLY A 30 -15.76 -12.67 2.66
CA GLY A 30 -14.30 -12.61 2.77
C GLY A 30 -13.69 -11.29 2.36
N THR A 31 -14.49 -10.29 1.99
CA THR A 31 -14.00 -8.94 1.71
C THR A 31 -14.08 -8.05 2.95
N TYR A 32 -13.44 -6.88 2.86
CA TYR A 32 -13.46 -5.86 3.90
C TYR A 32 -13.94 -4.53 3.34
N GLY A 33 -14.39 -3.68 4.24
CA GLY A 33 -14.72 -2.29 3.96
C GLY A 33 -14.14 -1.38 5.02
N ILE A 34 -14.21 -0.10 4.77
CA ILE A 34 -13.82 0.95 5.71
C ILE A 34 -15.04 1.81 5.99
N LYS A 35 -15.28 2.07 7.27
CA LYS A 35 -16.39 2.90 7.74
C LYS A 35 -15.86 4.15 8.43
N ASN A 36 -16.36 5.30 7.99
CA ASN A 36 -16.19 6.56 8.72
C ASN A 36 -17.21 6.59 9.86
N LEU A 37 -16.73 6.65 11.10
CA LEU A 37 -17.58 6.61 12.29
C LEU A 37 -18.31 7.94 12.57
N ARG A 38 -17.80 9.05 12.04
CA ARG A 38 -18.49 10.36 12.15
C ARG A 38 -19.75 10.41 11.31
N THR A 39 -19.67 9.91 10.07
CA THR A 39 -20.75 9.99 9.09
C THR A 39 -21.58 8.71 9.03
N GLY A 40 -21.05 7.58 9.52
CA GLY A 40 -21.64 6.25 9.35
C GLY A 40 -21.52 5.69 7.94
N GLU A 41 -20.81 6.39 7.04
CA GLU A 41 -20.65 6.00 5.65
C GLU A 41 -19.58 4.92 5.48
N ILE A 42 -19.85 3.94 4.61
CA ILE A 42 -18.84 3.01 4.12
C ILE A 42 -18.12 3.69 2.96
N THR A 43 -16.89 4.10 3.19
CA THR A 43 -16.10 4.90 2.25
C THR A 43 -15.34 4.05 1.23
N LEU A 44 -15.09 2.79 1.57
CA LEU A 44 -14.33 1.86 0.72
C LEU A 44 -14.86 0.45 0.92
N LYS A 45 -15.09 -0.29 -0.18
CA LYS A 45 -15.58 -1.66 -0.20
C LYS A 45 -14.77 -2.55 -1.12
N GLY A 46 -14.93 -3.86 -0.98
CA GLY A 46 -14.29 -4.84 -1.86
C GLY A 46 -12.80 -5.01 -1.60
N ILE A 47 -12.34 -4.59 -0.44
CA ILE A 47 -10.94 -4.78 -0.03
C ILE A 47 -10.71 -6.27 0.21
N THR A 48 -9.63 -6.80 -0.36
CA THR A 48 -9.21 -8.20 -0.17
C THR A 48 -8.10 -8.32 0.88
N TRP A 49 -7.36 -7.25 1.08
CA TRP A 49 -6.29 -7.19 2.06
C TRP A 49 -5.97 -5.73 2.42
N MET A 50 -5.54 -5.51 3.65
CA MET A 50 -5.05 -4.23 4.13
C MET A 50 -4.08 -4.43 5.29
N PHE A 51 -3.18 -3.48 5.49
CA PHE A 51 -2.30 -3.50 6.66
C PHE A 51 -3.10 -3.40 7.97
N ALA A 52 -2.63 -4.12 8.99
CA ALA A 52 -3.19 -4.01 10.33
C ALA A 52 -2.89 -2.64 10.94
N SER A 53 -3.83 -2.12 11.72
CA SER A 53 -3.71 -0.78 12.33
C SER A 53 -2.50 -0.64 13.26
N GLU A 54 -2.12 -1.71 13.94
CA GLU A 54 -1.01 -1.73 14.90
C GLU A 54 0.37 -1.57 14.22
N ALA A 55 0.47 -1.94 12.95
CA ALA A 55 1.72 -1.85 12.19
C ALA A 55 1.99 -0.45 11.64
N TYR A 56 1.05 0.50 11.83
CA TYR A 56 1.08 1.76 11.10
C TYR A 56 1.02 2.97 12.01
N THR A 57 2.00 3.84 11.83
CA THR A 57 2.01 5.19 12.43
C THR A 57 1.66 6.28 11.42
N ASP A 58 1.68 5.96 10.13
CA ASP A 58 1.35 6.91 9.07
C ASP A 58 -0.17 7.07 8.90
N SER A 59 -0.61 8.22 8.38
CA SER A 59 -2.01 8.50 8.07
C SER A 59 -2.53 7.74 6.85
N LEU A 60 -1.67 7.27 5.96
CA LEU A 60 -2.02 6.52 4.77
C LEU A 60 -1.71 5.03 4.93
N VAL A 61 -2.73 4.21 4.81
CA VAL A 61 -2.68 2.76 5.01
C VAL A 61 -2.85 2.05 3.67
N ILE A 62 -2.00 1.07 3.40
CA ILE A 62 -2.06 0.27 2.17
C ILE A 62 -3.25 -0.68 2.22
N TYR A 63 -4.02 -0.72 1.13
CA TYR A 63 -5.06 -1.72 0.92
C TYR A 63 -4.91 -2.36 -0.46
N SER A 64 -5.48 -3.53 -0.64
CA SER A 64 -5.57 -4.24 -1.91
C SER A 64 -7.02 -4.45 -2.31
N LYS A 65 -7.33 -4.13 -3.55
CA LYS A 65 -8.63 -4.34 -4.17
C LYS A 65 -8.42 -4.62 -5.66
N ASN A 66 -9.15 -5.58 -6.23
CA ASN A 66 -9.01 -5.95 -7.63
C ASN A 66 -7.56 -6.25 -8.03
N TYR A 67 -6.81 -6.95 -7.17
CA TYR A 67 -5.40 -7.30 -7.36
C TYR A 67 -4.47 -6.09 -7.54
N ARG A 68 -4.89 -4.91 -7.11
CA ARG A 68 -4.09 -3.69 -7.12
C ARG A 68 -4.09 -3.04 -5.75
N ARG A 69 -3.00 -2.36 -5.43
CA ARG A 69 -2.82 -1.65 -4.16
C ARG A 69 -3.03 -0.16 -4.31
N GLY A 70 -3.58 0.44 -3.28
CA GLY A 70 -3.74 1.87 -3.09
C GLY A 70 -3.57 2.22 -1.62
N TYR A 71 -3.90 3.45 -1.26
CA TYR A 71 -3.77 3.98 0.10
C TYR A 71 -5.06 4.66 0.53
N PHE A 72 -5.54 4.35 1.73
CA PHE A 72 -6.65 5.06 2.34
C PHE A 72 -6.18 5.86 3.56
N ASN A 73 -6.88 6.95 3.84
CA ASN A 73 -6.64 7.77 5.02
C ASN A 73 -7.29 7.13 6.24
N ARG A 74 -6.51 6.80 7.27
CA ARG A 74 -6.97 6.15 8.50
C ARG A 74 -7.92 6.99 9.35
N PHE A 75 -8.04 8.28 9.09
CA PHE A 75 -8.92 9.20 9.82
C PHE A 75 -10.25 9.40 9.10
N THR A 76 -10.24 9.53 7.78
CA THR A 76 -11.44 9.75 6.97
C THR A 76 -12.00 8.47 6.36
N GLY A 77 -11.18 7.44 6.18
CA GLY A 77 -11.52 6.20 5.47
C GLY A 77 -11.55 6.34 3.95
N GLU A 78 -11.24 7.51 3.42
CA GLU A 78 -11.25 7.74 1.98
C GLU A 78 -10.00 7.18 1.30
N ALA A 79 -10.17 6.61 0.10
CA ALA A 79 -9.07 6.21 -0.76
C ALA A 79 -8.40 7.45 -1.35
N VAL A 80 -7.32 7.91 -0.72
CA VAL A 80 -6.55 9.08 -1.17
C VAL A 80 -5.80 8.77 -2.46
N ILE A 81 -5.21 7.59 -2.53
CA ILE A 81 -4.52 7.08 -3.72
C ILE A 81 -5.25 5.80 -4.14
N PRO A 82 -6.05 5.85 -5.23
CA PRO A 82 -6.81 4.69 -5.67
C PRO A 82 -5.93 3.50 -6.03
N GLU A 83 -6.48 2.30 -5.91
CA GLU A 83 -5.79 1.07 -6.27
C GLU A 83 -5.39 1.05 -7.75
N GLN A 84 -4.11 0.95 -8.01
CA GLN A 84 -3.55 0.95 -9.36
C GLN A 84 -2.18 0.26 -9.46
N TYR A 85 -1.52 0.04 -8.33
CA TYR A 85 -0.17 -0.53 -8.28
C TYR A 85 -0.21 -2.02 -8.01
N THR A 86 0.69 -2.78 -8.61
CA THR A 86 0.80 -4.23 -8.33
C THR A 86 1.41 -4.50 -6.97
N HIS A 87 2.30 -3.62 -6.51
CA HIS A 87 2.90 -3.64 -5.17
C HIS A 87 3.01 -2.21 -4.65
N ALA A 88 3.03 -2.07 -3.33
CA ALA A 88 3.16 -0.79 -2.65
C ALA A 88 3.78 -1.00 -1.27
N TRP A 89 4.62 -0.07 -0.85
CA TRP A 89 5.25 -0.03 0.47
C TRP A 89 4.75 1.15 1.28
N ILE A 90 5.13 1.17 2.55
CA ILE A 90 4.75 2.24 3.47
C ILE A 90 5.36 3.58 3.04
N PHE A 91 4.68 4.67 3.41
CA PHE A 91 5.26 6.00 3.31
C PHE A 91 6.33 6.18 4.37
N SER A 92 7.45 6.72 3.98
CA SER A 92 8.52 7.17 4.86
C SER A 92 9.19 8.39 4.24
N GLU A 93 9.44 9.41 5.04
CA GLU A 93 10.02 10.67 4.60
C GLU A 93 9.26 11.31 3.42
N GLY A 94 7.93 11.12 3.40
CA GLY A 94 7.04 11.68 2.37
C GLY A 94 7.01 10.91 1.05
N LEU A 95 7.71 9.79 0.94
CA LEU A 95 7.78 8.95 -0.26
C LEU A 95 7.37 7.52 0.03
N ALA A 96 6.70 6.90 -0.94
CA ALA A 96 6.38 5.47 -0.91
C ALA A 96 6.78 4.82 -2.23
N ALA A 97 7.45 3.69 -2.14
CA ALA A 97 7.73 2.85 -3.31
C ALA A 97 6.45 2.18 -3.78
N VAL A 98 6.23 2.18 -5.08
CA VAL A 98 5.11 1.51 -5.75
C VAL A 98 5.60 0.83 -7.02
N VAL A 99 4.91 -0.21 -7.45
CA VAL A 99 5.27 -0.96 -8.66
C VAL A 99 4.17 -0.84 -9.70
N LYS A 100 4.59 -0.49 -10.90
CA LYS A 100 3.74 -0.43 -12.09
C LYS A 100 4.52 -1.00 -13.28
N GLU A 101 3.90 -1.94 -14.02
CA GLU A 101 4.55 -2.59 -15.16
C GLU A 101 5.93 -3.18 -14.82
N ASP A 102 6.04 -3.85 -13.67
CA ASP A 102 7.25 -4.47 -13.13
C ASP A 102 8.43 -3.50 -12.90
N LYS A 103 8.13 -2.22 -12.71
CA LYS A 103 9.10 -1.18 -12.37
C LYS A 103 8.73 -0.50 -11.06
N VAL A 104 9.75 -0.24 -10.25
CA VAL A 104 9.64 0.52 -9.00
C VAL A 104 9.79 2.00 -9.29
N GLY A 105 8.86 2.78 -8.79
CA GLY A 105 8.93 4.24 -8.71
C GLY A 105 8.52 4.69 -7.31
N PHE A 106 8.58 5.97 -7.06
CA PHE A 106 8.18 6.57 -5.79
C PHE A 106 7.15 7.67 -5.99
N ILE A 107 6.14 7.65 -5.18
CA ILE A 107 5.07 8.65 -5.17
C ILE A 107 5.11 9.45 -3.87
N ASP A 108 4.58 10.66 -3.94
CA ASP A 108 4.31 11.46 -2.77
C ASP A 108 2.94 11.11 -2.13
N ARG A 109 2.58 11.79 -1.06
CA ARG A 109 1.33 11.55 -0.32
C ARG A 109 0.06 11.94 -1.10
N ARG A 110 0.20 12.62 -2.24
CA ARG A 110 -0.90 12.94 -3.17
C ARG A 110 -1.04 11.91 -4.27
N GLY A 111 -0.09 10.95 -4.36
CA GLY A 111 -0.04 9.97 -5.42
C GLY A 111 0.69 10.46 -6.68
N GLU A 112 1.36 11.61 -6.63
CA GLU A 112 2.16 12.11 -7.73
C GLU A 112 3.52 11.43 -7.78
N VAL A 113 3.99 11.08 -8.98
CA VAL A 113 5.29 10.44 -9.18
C VAL A 113 6.40 11.45 -8.93
N VAL A 114 7.27 11.14 -7.97
CA VAL A 114 8.45 11.95 -7.62
C VAL A 114 9.72 11.35 -8.22
N ILE A 115 9.84 10.04 -8.16
CA ILE A 115 10.94 9.28 -8.79
C ILE A 115 10.30 8.32 -9.78
N ASP A 116 10.66 8.45 -11.07
CA ASP A 116 10.08 7.67 -12.15
C ASP A 116 10.22 6.16 -11.95
N PHE A 117 9.30 5.41 -12.56
CA PHE A 117 9.31 3.94 -12.60
C PHE A 117 10.45 3.46 -13.49
N GLN A 118 11.62 3.29 -12.91
CA GLN A 118 12.85 2.97 -13.64
C GLN A 118 13.65 1.81 -13.04
N TYR A 119 13.39 1.43 -11.80
CA TYR A 119 14.10 0.35 -11.15
C TYR A 119 13.35 -0.98 -11.37
N PRO A 120 14.04 -2.09 -11.60
CA PRO A 120 13.36 -3.36 -11.81
C PRO A 120 12.71 -3.87 -10.52
N TYR A 121 11.49 -4.38 -10.64
CA TYR A 121 10.88 -5.16 -9.58
C TYR A 121 11.18 -6.64 -9.82
N LEU A 122 12.04 -7.20 -9.00
CA LEU A 122 12.43 -8.60 -9.03
C LEU A 122 11.72 -9.35 -7.90
N LYS A 123 10.97 -10.39 -8.21
CA LYS A 123 10.12 -11.12 -7.25
C LYS A 123 10.88 -11.63 -6.02
N ASP A 124 12.16 -11.95 -6.18
CA ASP A 124 13.00 -12.44 -5.09
C ASP A 124 13.51 -11.32 -4.17
N ASN A 125 13.41 -10.07 -4.58
CA ASN A 125 13.90 -8.92 -3.84
C ASN A 125 12.93 -8.45 -2.74
N ASP A 126 11.66 -8.83 -2.84
CA ASP A 126 10.59 -8.48 -1.89
C ASP A 126 10.91 -8.92 -0.43
N ARG A 127 11.78 -9.90 -0.28
CA ARG A 127 12.15 -10.48 1.01
C ARG A 127 13.43 -9.92 1.61
N ARG A 128 14.22 -9.17 0.85
CA ARG A 128 15.57 -8.77 1.23
C ARG A 128 15.74 -7.28 1.45
N VAL A 129 14.88 -6.46 0.84
CA VAL A 129 15.01 -5.00 0.89
C VAL A 129 13.66 -4.36 1.11
N ASP A 130 13.58 -3.56 2.13
CA ASP A 130 12.50 -2.61 2.31
C ASP A 130 12.77 -1.41 1.39
N PHE A 131 11.93 -1.21 0.39
CA PHE A 131 11.99 0.00 -0.44
C PHE A 131 11.42 1.19 0.33
N VAL A 132 12.08 1.55 1.41
CA VAL A 132 11.66 2.58 2.35
C VAL A 132 12.83 3.53 2.58
N PHE A 133 12.57 4.83 2.47
CA PHE A 133 13.60 5.84 2.72
C PHE A 133 13.87 6.00 4.21
N HIS A 134 15.15 5.99 4.56
CA HIS A 134 15.65 6.29 5.90
C HIS A 134 16.81 7.29 5.77
N GLU A 135 16.74 8.39 6.51
CA GLU A 135 17.78 9.43 6.51
C GLU A 135 18.16 9.91 5.10
N GLY A 136 17.18 9.99 4.20
CA GLY A 136 17.35 10.45 2.82
C GLY A 136 17.83 9.40 1.83
N TYR A 137 17.97 8.13 2.23
CA TYR A 137 18.52 7.07 1.39
C TYR A 137 17.62 5.83 1.38
N CYS A 138 17.66 5.11 0.26
CA CYS A 138 16.92 3.87 0.07
C CYS A 138 17.78 2.86 -0.71
N SER A 139 17.81 1.62 -0.25
CA SER A 139 18.43 0.53 -1.01
C SER A 139 17.59 0.21 -2.24
N MET A 140 18.26 -0.02 -3.37
CA MET A 140 17.59 -0.28 -4.64
C MET A 140 18.41 -1.25 -5.50
N TYR A 141 17.75 -1.92 -6.44
CA TYR A 141 18.37 -2.86 -7.35
C TYR A 141 18.49 -2.29 -8.77
N ASP A 142 19.52 -2.74 -9.49
CA ASP A 142 19.65 -2.53 -10.92
C ASP A 142 19.07 -3.71 -11.73
N GLU A 143 19.13 -3.61 -13.06
CA GLU A 143 18.61 -4.65 -13.98
C GLU A 143 19.31 -6.01 -13.83
N GLU A 144 20.50 -6.05 -13.27
CA GLU A 144 21.26 -7.29 -13.01
C GLU A 144 20.98 -7.89 -11.62
N GLY A 145 20.11 -7.25 -10.84
CA GLY A 145 19.79 -7.66 -9.48
C GLY A 145 20.85 -7.29 -8.45
N LYS A 146 21.75 -6.38 -8.79
CA LYS A 146 22.75 -5.84 -7.85
C LYS A 146 22.15 -4.69 -7.06
N CYS A 147 22.50 -4.61 -5.79
CA CYS A 147 21.99 -3.62 -4.85
C CYS A 147 22.95 -2.44 -4.71
N GLY A 148 22.40 -1.26 -4.73
CA GLY A 148 23.04 0.00 -4.41
C GLY A 148 22.15 0.86 -3.53
N ILE A 149 22.47 2.14 -3.42
CA ILE A 149 21.72 3.12 -2.64
C ILE A 149 21.38 4.32 -3.51
N ILE A 150 20.13 4.72 -3.48
CA ILE A 150 19.65 5.96 -4.11
C ILE A 150 19.32 7.02 -3.06
N ASN A 151 19.41 8.29 -3.46
CA ASN A 151 18.90 9.40 -2.68
C ASN A 151 17.42 9.67 -3.00
N ASN A 152 16.82 10.67 -2.36
CA ASN A 152 15.41 11.02 -2.54
C ASN A 152 15.10 11.70 -3.89
N LYS A 153 16.07 11.87 -4.74
CA LYS A 153 15.92 12.31 -6.14
C LYS A 153 16.02 11.14 -7.13
N GLY A 154 16.27 9.93 -6.64
CA GLY A 154 16.45 8.75 -7.46
C GLY A 154 17.83 8.60 -8.06
N GLU A 155 18.80 9.37 -7.57
CA GLU A 155 20.18 9.28 -8.02
C GLU A 155 20.95 8.23 -7.22
N TRP A 156 21.79 7.43 -7.91
CA TRP A 156 22.67 6.48 -7.25
C TRP A 156 23.78 7.21 -6.48
N VAL A 157 23.79 7.05 -5.16
CA VAL A 157 24.88 7.53 -4.30
C VAL A 157 25.87 6.43 -3.94
N VAL A 158 25.42 5.18 -3.97
CA VAL A 158 26.25 3.99 -3.98
C VAL A 158 25.85 3.19 -5.21
N LYS A 159 26.79 2.95 -6.13
CA LYS A 159 26.53 2.21 -7.36
C LYS A 159 26.12 0.77 -7.05
N PRO A 160 25.16 0.19 -7.81
CA PRO A 160 24.75 -1.19 -7.61
C PRO A 160 25.89 -2.15 -7.94
N GLN A 161 26.41 -2.80 -6.90
CA GLN A 161 27.52 -3.76 -7.00
C GLN A 161 27.46 -4.85 -5.94
N TYR A 162 26.55 -4.75 -5.00
CA TYR A 162 26.40 -5.67 -3.88
C TYR A 162 25.23 -6.64 -4.13
N ASP A 163 25.29 -7.82 -3.51
CA ASP A 163 24.17 -8.77 -3.59
C ASP A 163 22.99 -8.28 -2.73
N TYR A 164 23.26 -7.64 -1.62
CA TYR A 164 22.29 -6.92 -0.80
C TYR A 164 22.99 -5.92 0.12
N ILE A 165 22.23 -4.95 0.61
CA ILE A 165 22.68 -3.99 1.60
C ILE A 165 21.71 -4.08 2.77
N GLN A 166 22.24 -4.33 3.97
CA GLN A 166 21.47 -4.38 5.21
C GLN A 166 21.47 -2.97 5.83
N ASN A 167 20.29 -2.49 6.19
CA ASN A 167 20.11 -1.24 6.92
C ASN A 167 20.34 -1.45 8.41
#